data_ba60cd6ce6f71b72f2fc64be819a42a2
#
_entry.id   ba60cd6ce6f71b72f2fc64be819a42a2
#
_cell.length_a   1.000
_cell.length_b   1.000
_cell.length_c   1.000
_cell.angle_alpha   90.00
_cell.angle_beta   90.00
_cell.angle_gamma   90.00
#
_symmetry.space_group_name_H-M   'P 1'
#
loop_
_entity.id
_entity.type
_entity.pdbx_description
1 polymer ?
#
loop_
_entity_poly.entity_id
_entity_poly.type
_entity_poly.pdbx_seq_one_letter_code
_entity_poly.pdbx_strand_id
1 'polypeptide(L)'
;MTIRKIYQIAFFIAFLLPGKSNGQISQGGIPIQINKQKSASFTTDLVVMPAIDNLKMRDKYSRTDQNMLKQFHFAHSFDVSLSPNNSGKWYNTSEVNVWQIRIRSTGAYSLNLILHKFRLPDGARLFLIGSNTGEIKGAYTSANNSDSQVLAIEPVSGDELLVQYEEPVGVSFRGEFLIAKVAHDFVGITGDGVHRPLGISGSCNKNVNCDLANGDESIRDAVCRIIIEGTEICSGSMINNTALDGIPYILTASHCIGSEIQAESSVFLFNYEMPYCSPNNPSTDGDIKRSLSGSSLKALFDSINFALVRLNNIPPYNYRPYLIGWNRINTAPAYSSCIHHPLGDIKKVSIDWLPAQTGTFSSGYQPNGFWKILKWDIGVTEPGSSGGPLFDQNKQLVGALTGGSATCNLPTNDYFLKFALAWDYRKETGKQLKAWLDPLNSGASKLTGMYLYSGKMLCKPVTNFKDNDTHAAIQITNGLTKKGYYSGSNLVGFTEFAEQYKFSKNCEVQGVSLGIAKVKTNPLNASSLIGVQVYSGVNQPETLLYTEKFVINRFYNDAMNYISFQTPV
;
A
#
# COMPACT_ATOMS: atom_id res chain seq x y z
N MET A 1 -47.61 52.73 -9.89
CA MET A 1 -46.19 52.89 -9.85
C MET A 1 -45.65 51.86 -8.88
N THR A 2 -45.26 50.67 -9.35
CA THR A 2 -44.97 49.48 -8.56
C THR A 2 -43.48 49.22 -8.64
N ILE A 3 -42.75 49.40 -7.55
CA ILE A 3 -41.29 49.20 -7.47
C ILE A 3 -41.07 47.69 -7.26
N ARG A 4 -40.47 47.02 -8.27
CA ARG A 4 -39.90 45.68 -8.16
C ARG A 4 -38.52 45.74 -7.50
N LYS A 5 -38.42 45.10 -6.33
CA LYS A 5 -37.10 44.85 -5.72
C LYS A 5 -36.44 43.66 -6.43
N ILE A 6 -35.29 43.89 -7.04
CA ILE A 6 -34.41 42.86 -7.61
C ILE A 6 -33.47 42.41 -6.48
N TYR A 7 -33.59 41.17 -6.05
CA TYR A 7 -32.61 40.52 -5.18
C TYR A 7 -31.48 39.94 -6.06
N GLN A 8 -30.30 40.52 -5.96
CA GLN A 8 -29.10 39.88 -6.50
C GLN A 8 -28.67 38.76 -5.54
N ILE A 9 -28.81 37.52 -6.00
CA ILE A 9 -28.23 36.36 -5.33
C ILE A 9 -26.78 36.24 -5.84
N ALA A 10 -25.83 36.59 -4.99
CA ALA A 10 -24.42 36.33 -5.25
C ALA A 10 -24.16 34.84 -5.07
N PHE A 11 -23.94 34.12 -6.17
CA PHE A 11 -23.43 32.76 -6.14
C PHE A 11 -21.93 32.82 -5.82
N PHE A 12 -21.55 32.44 -4.59
CA PHE A 12 -20.18 32.11 -4.27
C PHE A 12 -19.88 30.74 -4.88
N ILE A 13 -19.23 30.72 -6.03
CA ILE A 13 -18.60 29.51 -6.59
C ILE A 13 -17.30 29.33 -5.80
N ALA A 14 -17.33 28.48 -4.78
CA ALA A 14 -16.12 27.97 -4.18
C ALA A 14 -15.43 27.08 -5.22
N PHE A 15 -14.36 27.55 -5.84
CA PHE A 15 -13.43 26.72 -6.59
C PHE A 15 -12.76 25.75 -5.61
N LEU A 16 -13.31 24.56 -5.46
CA LEU A 16 -12.58 23.41 -4.95
C LEU A 16 -11.55 23.06 -6.02
N LEU A 17 -10.33 23.53 -5.83
CA LEU A 17 -9.19 23.01 -6.59
C LEU A 17 -9.13 21.50 -6.33
N PRO A 18 -9.22 20.65 -7.38
CA PRO A 18 -9.04 19.23 -7.18
C PRO A 18 -7.61 19.01 -6.71
N GLY A 19 -7.46 18.60 -5.44
CA GLY A 19 -6.18 18.14 -4.94
C GLY A 19 -5.66 17.05 -5.86
N LYS A 20 -4.43 17.20 -6.33
CA LYS A 20 -3.76 16.17 -7.15
C LYS A 20 -3.72 14.88 -6.34
N SER A 21 -4.56 13.91 -6.70
CA SER A 21 -4.49 12.57 -6.13
C SER A 21 -3.36 11.83 -6.81
N ASN A 22 -2.17 11.93 -6.27
CA ASN A 22 -1.04 11.13 -6.71
C ASN A 22 -1.08 9.80 -5.93
N GLY A 23 -1.83 8.83 -6.45
CA GLY A 23 -1.87 7.49 -5.88
C GLY A 23 -0.77 6.63 -6.48
N GLN A 24 0.08 6.15 -5.69
CA GLN A 24 1.02 5.04 -5.83
C GLN A 24 2.45 5.40 -5.43
N ILE A 25 3.09 4.47 -4.74
CA ILE A 25 4.44 4.66 -4.24
C ILE A 25 5.45 4.44 -5.35
N SER A 26 5.43 3.28 -5.98
CA SER A 26 6.40 2.91 -7.02
C SER A 26 5.80 3.12 -8.40
N GLN A 27 6.44 3.95 -9.21
CA GLN A 27 6.05 4.18 -10.62
C GLN A 27 6.64 3.13 -11.57
N GLY A 28 7.42 2.18 -11.05
CA GLY A 28 8.11 1.18 -11.87
C GLY A 28 9.23 1.74 -12.73
N GLY A 29 9.65 0.98 -13.71
CA GLY A 29 10.72 1.35 -14.63
C GLY A 29 12.07 0.69 -14.30
N ILE A 30 13.04 0.92 -15.17
CA ILE A 30 14.38 0.34 -15.05
C ILE A 30 15.38 1.47 -14.74
N PRO A 31 16.22 1.31 -13.70
CA PRO A 31 17.28 2.25 -13.42
C PRO A 31 18.28 2.36 -14.58
N ILE A 32 18.82 3.54 -14.80
CA ILE A 32 19.86 3.79 -15.81
C ILE A 32 21.09 2.94 -15.44
N GLN A 33 21.56 2.14 -16.39
CA GLN A 33 22.79 1.39 -16.21
C GLN A 33 24.01 2.28 -16.49
N ILE A 34 24.81 2.52 -15.45
CA ILE A 34 26.08 3.20 -15.61
C ILE A 34 27.08 2.21 -16.19
N ASN A 35 27.53 2.44 -17.43
CA ASN A 35 28.50 1.59 -18.10
C ASN A 35 29.84 1.59 -17.35
N LYS A 36 30.15 0.48 -16.67
CA LYS A 36 31.40 0.26 -15.92
C LYS A 36 32.65 0.19 -16.83
N GLN A 37 32.49 0.10 -18.16
CA GLN A 37 33.57 -0.14 -19.09
C GLN A 37 34.43 1.08 -19.45
N LYS A 38 34.07 2.29 -19.07
CA LYS A 38 34.79 3.52 -19.43
C LYS A 38 35.70 4.13 -18.34
N SER A 39 35.73 3.56 -17.14
CA SER A 39 36.63 4.07 -16.08
C SER A 39 37.02 2.96 -15.11
N ALA A 40 38.32 2.79 -14.92
CA ALA A 40 38.91 1.80 -14.00
C ALA A 40 38.67 2.07 -12.50
N SER A 41 37.82 3.04 -12.14
CA SER A 41 37.59 3.49 -10.75
C SER A 41 36.11 3.65 -10.38
N PHE A 42 35.21 2.78 -10.85
CA PHE A 42 33.81 2.77 -10.43
C PHE A 42 33.61 2.05 -9.08
N THR A 43 34.04 2.67 -7.99
CA THR A 43 33.68 2.21 -6.65
C THR A 43 32.61 3.16 -6.09
N THR A 44 31.36 2.68 -6.06
CA THR A 44 30.29 3.36 -5.30
C THR A 44 30.62 3.28 -3.81
N ASP A 45 30.44 4.38 -3.09
CA ASP A 45 30.68 4.39 -1.64
C ASP A 45 29.80 3.34 -0.95
N LEU A 46 30.40 2.60 -0.03
CA LEU A 46 29.74 1.59 0.78
C LEU A 46 29.67 2.05 2.22
N VAL A 47 28.46 2.15 2.75
CA VAL A 47 28.20 2.38 4.17
C VAL A 47 27.78 1.05 4.79
N VAL A 48 28.50 0.63 5.83
CA VAL A 48 28.24 -0.64 6.52
C VAL A 48 27.64 -0.33 7.90
N MET A 49 26.46 -0.91 8.17
CA MET A 49 25.82 -0.82 9.47
C MET A 49 26.54 -1.67 10.51
N PRO A 50 26.44 -1.32 11.81
CA PRO A 50 26.93 -2.16 12.90
C PRO A 50 26.38 -3.59 12.81
N ALA A 51 27.18 -4.56 13.23
CA ALA A 51 26.78 -5.96 13.19
C ALA A 51 25.63 -6.25 14.16
N ILE A 52 24.66 -7.05 13.72
CA ILE A 52 23.54 -7.54 14.53
C ILE A 52 23.58 -9.07 14.61
N ASP A 53 23.30 -9.58 15.79
CA ASP A 53 23.05 -11.00 16.02
C ASP A 53 21.53 -11.26 15.92
N ASN A 54 21.09 -11.81 14.80
CA ASN A 54 19.68 -12.07 14.52
C ASN A 54 19.02 -12.97 15.56
N LEU A 55 19.75 -13.96 16.08
CA LEU A 55 19.22 -14.89 17.10
C LEU A 55 18.95 -14.17 18.41
N LYS A 56 19.90 -13.34 18.86
CA LYS A 56 19.71 -12.52 20.06
C LYS A 56 18.57 -11.53 19.93
N MET A 57 18.39 -10.94 18.75
CA MET A 57 17.30 -10.01 18.51
C MET A 57 15.94 -10.74 18.55
N ARG A 58 15.84 -11.89 17.93
CA ARG A 58 14.61 -12.72 18.01
C ARG A 58 14.29 -13.10 19.46
N ASP A 59 15.29 -13.58 20.22
CA ASP A 59 15.10 -13.94 21.64
C ASP A 59 14.67 -12.73 22.47
N LYS A 60 15.30 -11.58 22.27
CA LYS A 60 14.91 -10.33 22.94
C LYS A 60 13.44 -9.99 22.74
N TYR A 61 12.97 -10.01 21.51
CA TYR A 61 11.59 -9.60 21.20
C TYR A 61 10.56 -10.69 21.48
N SER A 62 10.93 -11.97 21.42
CA SER A 62 10.02 -13.06 21.85
C SER A 62 9.72 -13.02 23.35
N ARG A 63 10.62 -12.49 24.16
CA ARG A 63 10.41 -12.34 25.62
C ARG A 63 9.60 -11.10 25.97
N THR A 64 9.52 -10.10 25.08
CA THR A 64 8.77 -8.86 25.32
C THR A 64 7.26 -9.04 25.19
N ASP A 65 6.80 -10.14 24.63
CA ASP A 65 5.38 -10.51 24.47
C ASP A 65 4.61 -10.74 25.81
N GLN A 66 5.22 -10.48 26.96
CA GLN A 66 4.57 -10.62 28.27
C GLN A 66 3.41 -9.62 28.48
N ASN A 67 3.29 -8.58 27.64
CA ASN A 67 2.26 -7.56 27.77
C ASN A 67 0.94 -7.89 27.05
N MET A 68 0.78 -9.08 26.48
CA MET A 68 -0.39 -9.52 25.71
C MET A 68 -0.75 -8.66 24.48
N LEU A 69 -0.02 -7.58 24.19
CA LEU A 69 -0.15 -6.83 22.95
C LEU A 69 0.43 -7.66 21.80
N LYS A 70 -0.25 -7.66 20.65
CA LYS A 70 0.12 -8.50 19.51
C LYS A 70 0.77 -7.70 18.37
N GLN A 71 1.67 -6.79 18.72
CA GLN A 71 2.60 -6.11 17.83
C GLN A 71 3.78 -7.03 17.51
N PHE A 72 4.29 -7.02 16.29
CA PHE A 72 5.36 -7.91 15.86
C PHE A 72 6.62 -7.15 15.44
N HIS A 73 7.68 -7.28 16.22
CA HIS A 73 8.99 -6.70 15.90
C HIS A 73 9.76 -7.62 14.96
N PHE A 74 10.13 -7.14 13.80
CA PHE A 74 10.86 -7.92 12.79
C PHE A 74 12.23 -7.35 12.43
N ALA A 75 12.46 -6.06 12.71
CA ALA A 75 13.69 -5.39 12.30
C ALA A 75 14.25 -4.49 13.41
N HIS A 76 15.55 -4.19 13.29
CA HIS A 76 16.25 -3.19 14.09
C HIS A 76 16.63 -2.00 13.23
N SER A 77 16.35 -0.79 13.71
CA SER A 77 16.62 0.44 12.99
C SER A 77 17.92 1.08 13.46
N PHE A 78 18.73 1.51 12.50
CA PHE A 78 19.88 2.38 12.70
C PHE A 78 19.54 3.80 12.25
N ASP A 79 19.79 4.79 13.08
CA ASP A 79 19.73 6.18 12.69
C ASP A 79 21.00 6.54 11.90
N VAL A 80 20.79 7.12 10.72
CA VAL A 80 21.83 7.55 9.80
C VAL A 80 21.55 8.95 9.27
N SER A 81 22.51 9.56 8.59
CA SER A 81 22.36 10.87 7.97
C SER A 81 23.05 10.86 6.60
N LEU A 82 22.45 10.15 5.62
CA LEU A 82 23.03 9.97 4.29
C LEU A 82 22.19 10.73 3.26
N SER A 83 22.84 11.52 2.43
CA SER A 83 22.16 12.33 1.40
C SER A 83 23.04 12.55 0.18
N PRO A 84 22.48 12.97 -0.95
CA PRO A 84 23.26 13.33 -2.13
C PRO A 84 24.30 14.46 -1.92
N ASN A 85 24.19 15.18 -0.80
CA ASN A 85 25.07 16.30 -0.48
C ASN A 85 26.27 15.90 0.41
N ASN A 86 26.20 14.76 1.13
CA ASN A 86 27.22 14.40 2.12
C ASN A 86 27.78 13.00 1.96
N SER A 87 27.24 12.19 1.08
CA SER A 87 27.62 10.78 0.91
C SER A 87 27.33 10.32 -0.52
N GLY A 88 27.87 9.14 -0.86
CA GLY A 88 27.70 8.56 -2.20
C GLY A 88 28.47 9.30 -3.29
N LYS A 89 28.20 8.93 -4.52
CA LYS A 89 28.90 9.49 -5.71
C LYS A 89 27.92 9.92 -6.79
N TRP A 90 28.21 11.07 -7.38
CA TRP A 90 27.54 11.60 -8.56
C TRP A 90 28.26 11.20 -9.84
N TYR A 91 27.48 10.82 -10.84
CA TYR A 91 27.89 10.56 -12.21
C TYR A 91 27.08 11.44 -13.13
N ASN A 92 27.74 12.38 -13.78
CA ASN A 92 27.07 13.38 -14.62
C ASN A 92 27.15 12.94 -16.09
N THR A 93 26.01 13.00 -16.78
CA THR A 93 25.90 12.88 -18.23
C THR A 93 25.34 14.16 -18.82
N SER A 94 25.21 14.24 -20.14
CA SER A 94 24.60 15.39 -20.81
C SER A 94 23.09 15.55 -20.53
N GLU A 95 22.40 14.46 -20.14
CA GLU A 95 20.94 14.43 -20.00
C GLU A 95 20.47 14.20 -18.56
N VAL A 96 21.22 13.41 -17.80
CA VAL A 96 20.83 12.97 -16.45
C VAL A 96 22.04 12.91 -15.53
N ASN A 97 21.89 13.43 -14.33
CA ASN A 97 22.84 13.25 -13.24
C ASN A 97 22.38 12.04 -12.41
N VAL A 98 23.28 11.12 -12.12
CA VAL A 98 22.98 9.92 -11.34
C VAL A 98 23.80 9.90 -10.08
N TRP A 99 23.15 9.81 -8.94
CA TRP A 99 23.78 9.62 -7.63
C TRP A 99 23.59 8.18 -7.16
N GLN A 100 24.64 7.61 -6.55
CA GLN A 100 24.59 6.25 -6.02
C GLN A 100 25.29 6.14 -4.68
N ILE A 101 24.72 5.30 -3.79
CA ILE A 101 25.32 4.85 -2.55
C ILE A 101 24.97 3.38 -2.31
N ARG A 102 25.90 2.61 -1.76
CA ARG A 102 25.64 1.24 -1.28
C ARG A 102 25.50 1.24 0.24
N ILE A 103 24.52 0.52 0.74
CA ILE A 103 24.25 0.37 2.17
C ILE A 103 24.19 -1.13 2.46
N ARG A 104 25.02 -1.59 3.40
CA ARG A 104 25.06 -3.00 3.82
C ARG A 104 24.78 -3.11 5.31
N SER A 105 23.94 -4.06 5.67
CA SER A 105 23.76 -4.52 7.05
C SER A 105 23.89 -6.05 7.05
N THR A 106 25.10 -6.50 7.30
CA THR A 106 25.51 -7.91 7.13
C THR A 106 24.58 -8.85 7.89
N GLY A 107 24.05 -9.84 7.18
CA GLY A 107 23.15 -10.86 7.72
C GLY A 107 21.69 -10.44 7.82
N ALA A 108 21.31 -9.26 7.34
CA ALA A 108 19.90 -8.89 7.20
C ALA A 108 19.22 -9.78 6.15
N TYR A 109 17.97 -10.16 6.40
CA TYR A 109 17.16 -10.83 5.39
C TYR A 109 16.57 -9.86 4.37
N SER A 110 16.26 -8.65 4.82
CA SER A 110 15.87 -7.52 4.00
C SER A 110 16.28 -6.22 4.65
N LEU A 111 16.34 -5.15 3.85
CA LEU A 111 16.58 -3.79 4.32
C LEU A 111 15.44 -2.89 3.88
N ASN A 112 15.02 -1.97 4.74
CA ASN A 112 14.14 -0.88 4.36
C ASN A 112 14.69 0.46 4.83
N LEU A 113 14.22 1.53 4.18
CA LEU A 113 14.69 2.88 4.45
C LEU A 113 13.53 3.81 4.81
N ILE A 114 13.80 4.76 5.70
CA ILE A 114 12.94 5.92 5.91
C ILE A 114 13.72 7.16 5.48
N LEU A 115 13.13 7.90 4.55
CA LEU A 115 13.68 9.14 4.02
C LEU A 115 12.91 10.32 4.58
N HIS A 116 13.66 11.32 5.05
CA HIS A 116 13.15 12.63 5.45
C HIS A 116 13.53 13.70 4.41
N LYS A 117 12.93 14.86 4.48
CA LYS A 117 13.12 15.97 3.51
C LYS A 117 12.95 15.50 2.07
N PHE A 118 12.09 14.52 1.86
CA PHE A 118 11.89 13.92 0.55
C PHE A 118 11.11 14.88 -0.35
N ARG A 119 11.83 15.45 -1.32
CA ARG A 119 11.26 16.34 -2.32
C ARG A 119 12.01 16.18 -3.63
N LEU A 120 11.39 15.57 -4.60
CA LEU A 120 11.97 15.35 -5.92
C LEU A 120 11.33 16.28 -6.97
N PRO A 121 12.12 16.81 -7.93
CA PRO A 121 11.59 17.53 -9.08
C PRO A 121 10.93 16.58 -10.09
N ASP A 122 10.12 17.12 -10.98
CA ASP A 122 9.51 16.36 -12.05
C ASP A 122 10.58 15.71 -12.94
N GLY A 123 10.36 14.46 -13.31
CA GLY A 123 11.28 13.66 -14.10
C GLY A 123 12.39 12.97 -13.29
N ALA A 124 12.60 13.37 -12.04
CA ALA A 124 13.56 12.68 -11.18
C ALA A 124 13.02 11.33 -10.68
N ARG A 125 13.93 10.37 -10.45
CA ARG A 125 13.61 9.00 -10.07
C ARG A 125 14.56 8.50 -9.00
N LEU A 126 14.01 7.84 -7.97
CA LEU A 126 14.78 7.16 -6.95
C LEU A 126 14.47 5.66 -6.98
N PHE A 127 15.49 4.83 -6.95
CA PHE A 127 15.40 3.38 -6.93
C PHE A 127 16.20 2.79 -5.77
N LEU A 128 15.67 1.68 -5.20
CA LEU A 128 16.38 0.81 -4.29
C LEU A 128 16.57 -0.54 -4.99
N ILE A 129 17.80 -1.01 -5.05
CA ILE A 129 18.16 -2.23 -5.78
C ILE A 129 18.85 -3.17 -4.79
N GLY A 130 18.29 -4.35 -4.58
CA GLY A 130 18.92 -5.40 -3.81
C GLY A 130 20.15 -5.92 -4.54
N SER A 131 21.36 -5.67 -4.00
CA SER A 131 22.62 -5.97 -4.69
C SER A 131 22.78 -7.46 -4.99
N ASN A 132 22.28 -8.33 -4.11
CA ASN A 132 22.42 -9.79 -4.23
C ASN A 132 21.20 -10.44 -4.89
N THR A 133 20.02 -9.81 -4.81
CA THR A 133 18.75 -10.38 -5.29
C THR A 133 18.33 -9.82 -6.65
N GLY A 134 18.82 -8.63 -7.00
CA GLY A 134 18.37 -7.91 -8.18
C GLY A 134 16.95 -7.34 -8.07
N GLU A 135 16.31 -7.44 -6.89
CA GLU A 135 15.01 -6.84 -6.64
C GLU A 135 15.10 -5.31 -6.78
N ILE A 136 14.15 -4.70 -7.48
CA ILE A 136 14.10 -3.25 -7.70
C ILE A 136 12.81 -2.70 -7.11
N LYS A 137 12.92 -1.73 -6.20
CA LYS A 137 11.81 -0.89 -5.73
C LYS A 137 11.97 0.52 -6.30
N GLY A 138 10.87 1.13 -6.65
CA GLY A 138 10.84 2.44 -7.33
C GLY A 138 10.34 2.28 -8.77
N ALA A 139 10.40 3.29 -9.63
CA ALA A 139 10.86 4.63 -9.30
C ALA A 139 9.93 5.32 -8.29
N TYR A 140 10.54 5.94 -7.29
CA TYR A 140 9.88 6.96 -6.49
C TYR A 140 10.18 8.31 -7.16
N THR A 141 9.15 9.16 -7.30
CA THR A 141 9.21 10.37 -8.13
C THR A 141 8.61 11.57 -7.40
N SER A 142 8.43 12.70 -8.08
CA SER A 142 7.69 13.86 -7.56
C SER A 142 6.26 13.52 -7.11
N ALA A 143 5.66 12.45 -7.64
CA ALA A 143 4.36 11.94 -7.20
C ALA A 143 4.36 11.40 -5.75
N ASN A 144 5.53 11.11 -5.20
CA ASN A 144 5.71 10.68 -3.82
C ASN A 144 5.99 11.83 -2.85
N ASN A 145 6.11 13.06 -3.34
CA ASN A 145 6.23 14.23 -2.47
C ASN A 145 4.97 14.38 -1.62
N SER A 146 5.15 14.57 -0.33
CA SER A 146 4.09 14.77 0.67
C SER A 146 4.36 16.01 1.50
N ASP A 147 3.35 16.53 2.20
CA ASP A 147 3.51 17.68 3.09
C ASP A 147 4.45 17.37 4.25
N SER A 148 4.48 16.13 4.75
CA SER A 148 5.42 15.68 5.79
C SER A 148 6.85 15.55 5.30
N GLN A 149 7.07 15.47 3.98
CA GLN A 149 8.36 15.17 3.36
C GLN A 149 9.01 13.88 3.89
N VAL A 150 8.18 12.92 4.30
CA VAL A 150 8.62 11.59 4.74
C VAL A 150 8.23 10.58 3.68
N LEU A 151 9.18 9.71 3.31
CA LEU A 151 8.94 8.53 2.49
C LEU A 151 9.48 7.29 3.20
N ALA A 152 8.59 6.45 3.67
CA ALA A 152 8.93 5.12 4.15
C ALA A 152 8.88 4.13 2.98
N ILE A 153 9.89 3.30 2.83
CA ILE A 153 10.01 2.35 1.73
C ILE A 153 9.87 0.94 2.29
N GLU A 154 9.08 0.12 1.60
CA GLU A 154 8.93 -1.29 1.94
C GLU A 154 10.25 -2.06 1.87
N PRO A 155 10.39 -3.18 2.61
CA PRO A 155 11.60 -3.99 2.62
C PRO A 155 12.00 -4.48 1.23
N VAL A 156 13.31 -4.44 0.95
CA VAL A 156 13.98 -5.01 -0.22
C VAL A 156 14.82 -6.18 0.26
N SER A 157 14.68 -7.34 -0.37
CA SER A 157 15.36 -8.57 0.03
C SER A 157 16.88 -8.47 -0.10
N GLY A 158 17.58 -9.07 0.87
CA GLY A 158 19.04 -9.12 0.94
C GLY A 158 19.63 -8.17 1.99
N ASP A 159 20.92 -8.29 2.17
CA ASP A 159 21.69 -7.57 3.20
C ASP A 159 22.46 -6.35 2.67
N GLU A 160 22.30 -6.06 1.38
CA GLU A 160 22.92 -4.90 0.72
C GLU A 160 21.99 -4.27 -0.31
N LEU A 161 21.85 -2.95 -0.23
CA LEU A 161 21.12 -2.11 -1.16
C LEU A 161 22.07 -1.21 -1.97
N LEU A 162 21.80 -1.05 -3.25
CA LEU A 162 22.21 0.10 -4.04
C LEU A 162 21.04 1.09 -4.09
N VAL A 163 21.23 2.28 -3.56
CA VAL A 163 20.30 3.41 -3.71
C VAL A 163 20.77 4.22 -4.90
N GLN A 164 19.90 4.39 -5.89
CA GLN A 164 20.20 5.15 -7.11
C GLN A 164 19.17 6.26 -7.30
N TYR A 165 19.66 7.50 -7.34
CA TYR A 165 18.87 8.68 -7.64
C TYR A 165 19.27 9.24 -9.02
N GLU A 166 18.29 9.52 -9.85
CA GLU A 166 18.44 10.00 -11.21
C GLU A 166 17.71 11.34 -11.33
N GLU A 167 18.45 12.39 -11.68
CA GLU A 167 17.95 13.75 -11.83
C GLU A 167 18.22 14.25 -13.25
N PRO A 168 17.18 14.61 -14.04
CA PRO A 168 17.37 15.21 -15.34
C PRO A 168 18.17 16.54 -15.24
N VAL A 169 18.95 16.83 -16.27
CA VAL A 169 19.61 18.13 -16.37
C VAL A 169 18.56 19.22 -16.64
N GLY A 170 18.67 20.36 -15.97
CA GLY A 170 17.76 21.48 -16.19
C GLY A 170 16.45 21.42 -15.42
N VAL A 171 16.36 20.59 -14.37
CA VAL A 171 15.19 20.57 -13.46
C VAL A 171 14.95 21.94 -12.81
N SER A 172 13.70 22.21 -12.42
CA SER A 172 13.29 23.48 -11.82
C SER A 172 13.89 23.73 -10.43
N PHE A 173 14.23 22.64 -9.71
CA PHE A 173 14.95 22.67 -8.44
C PHE A 173 15.71 21.33 -8.28
N ARG A 174 16.75 21.32 -7.48
CA ARG A 174 17.48 20.11 -7.13
C ARG A 174 16.68 19.24 -6.18
N GLY A 175 16.61 17.92 -6.47
CA GLY A 175 15.99 16.98 -5.56
C GLY A 175 16.72 16.89 -4.22
N GLU A 176 15.96 16.81 -3.15
CA GLU A 176 16.46 16.69 -1.79
C GLU A 176 15.84 15.49 -1.09
N PHE A 177 16.67 14.73 -0.39
CA PHE A 177 16.26 13.70 0.57
C PHE A 177 17.40 13.36 1.52
N LEU A 178 17.00 12.89 2.70
CA LEU A 178 17.90 12.38 3.73
C LEU A 178 17.47 10.95 4.07
N ILE A 179 18.31 9.97 3.84
CA ILE A 179 18.13 8.63 4.41
C ILE A 179 18.37 8.78 5.90
N ALA A 180 17.30 8.74 6.69
CA ALA A 180 17.33 8.98 8.13
C ALA A 180 17.43 7.67 8.91
N LYS A 181 16.83 6.59 8.39
CA LYS A 181 16.86 5.28 9.05
C LYS A 181 17.16 4.17 8.04
N VAL A 182 17.93 3.18 8.49
CA VAL A 182 18.16 1.90 7.80
C VAL A 182 17.71 0.80 8.76
N ALA A 183 16.72 0.01 8.36
CA ALA A 183 16.22 -1.08 9.17
C ALA A 183 16.75 -2.43 8.68
N HIS A 184 17.28 -3.23 9.61
CA HIS A 184 17.83 -4.56 9.44
C HIS A 184 16.79 -5.60 9.84
N ASP A 185 16.22 -6.30 8.90
CA ASP A 185 15.29 -7.41 9.12
C ASP A 185 16.06 -8.63 9.67
N PHE A 186 15.80 -8.97 10.92
CA PHE A 186 16.38 -10.13 11.59
C PHE A 186 15.45 -11.35 11.59
N VAL A 187 14.25 -11.23 10.97
CA VAL A 187 13.23 -12.30 10.93
C VAL A 187 13.11 -12.91 9.54
N GLY A 188 13.08 -12.11 8.48
CA GLY A 188 12.87 -12.54 7.10
C GLY A 188 11.40 -12.45 6.67
N ILE A 189 10.80 -11.26 6.78
CA ILE A 189 9.37 -11.06 6.47
C ILE A 189 9.05 -10.96 4.98
N THR A 190 10.05 -10.81 4.12
CA THR A 190 9.86 -10.66 2.67
C THR A 190 9.73 -12.01 1.94
N GLY A 191 10.13 -13.11 2.57
CA GLY A 191 10.10 -14.44 1.97
C GLY A 191 10.87 -14.50 0.65
N ASP A 192 12.16 -14.76 0.67
CA ASP A 192 12.95 -14.90 -0.56
C ASP A 192 12.96 -16.34 -1.11
N GLY A 193 12.18 -17.23 -0.48
CA GLY A 193 12.12 -18.65 -0.85
C GLY A 193 13.41 -19.45 -0.53
N VAL A 194 14.52 -18.76 -0.27
CA VAL A 194 15.83 -19.38 0.00
C VAL A 194 16.11 -19.49 1.49
N HIS A 195 15.79 -18.46 2.27
CA HIS A 195 16.13 -18.37 3.68
C HIS A 195 14.94 -18.58 4.63
N ARG A 196 13.71 -18.33 4.16
CA ARG A 196 12.48 -18.68 4.87
C ARG A 196 11.35 -19.00 3.90
N PRO A 197 10.66 -20.13 4.11
CA PRO A 197 9.36 -20.32 3.46
C PRO A 197 8.38 -19.29 4.03
N LEU A 198 7.45 -18.82 3.20
CA LEU A 198 6.21 -18.18 3.64
C LEU A 198 5.46 -19.08 4.62
N GLY A 199 4.54 -18.46 5.38
CA GLY A 199 3.78 -19.21 6.35
C GLY A 199 4.53 -19.34 7.68
N ILE A 200 5.04 -18.22 8.20
CA ILE A 200 5.65 -18.17 9.54
C ILE A 200 4.62 -18.16 10.65
N SER A 201 3.34 -17.88 10.33
CA SER A 201 2.24 -17.99 11.29
C SER A 201 1.99 -19.43 11.69
N GLY A 202 1.44 -19.63 12.89
CA GLY A 202 1.14 -20.96 13.42
C GLY A 202 0.25 -21.77 12.47
N SER A 203 0.45 -23.10 12.45
CA SER A 203 -0.22 -24.02 11.53
C SER A 203 -1.74 -24.09 11.68
N CYS A 204 -2.29 -23.58 12.78
CA CYS A 204 -3.74 -23.50 13.01
C CYS A 204 -4.40 -22.37 12.17
N ASN A 205 -3.60 -21.37 11.72
CA ASN A 205 -4.12 -20.26 10.94
C ASN A 205 -4.52 -20.68 9.54
N LYS A 206 -5.64 -20.15 9.05
CA LYS A 206 -6.20 -20.46 7.73
C LYS A 206 -6.02 -19.27 6.80
N ASN A 207 -5.62 -19.56 5.55
CA ASN A 207 -5.56 -18.54 4.51
C ASN A 207 -6.97 -17.97 4.26
N VAL A 208 -7.03 -16.67 4.09
CA VAL A 208 -8.30 -15.95 3.90
C VAL A 208 -9.06 -16.38 2.64
N ASN A 209 -8.40 -17.02 1.68
CA ASN A 209 -9.00 -17.52 0.43
C ASN A 209 -9.54 -18.95 0.53
N CYS A 210 -9.53 -19.57 1.72
CA CYS A 210 -10.12 -20.89 1.91
C CYS A 210 -11.64 -20.80 2.11
N ASP A 211 -12.34 -21.90 1.84
CA ASP A 211 -13.81 -21.97 1.80
C ASP A 211 -14.53 -21.44 3.04
N LEU A 212 -13.86 -21.44 4.19
CA LEU A 212 -14.42 -20.93 5.45
C LEU A 212 -14.67 -19.41 5.43
N ALA A 213 -13.97 -18.68 4.56
CA ALA A 213 -14.12 -17.24 4.36
C ALA A 213 -14.90 -16.93 3.07
N ASN A 214 -15.63 -17.89 2.51
CA ASN A 214 -16.38 -17.72 1.27
C ASN A 214 -17.43 -16.62 1.42
N GLY A 215 -17.44 -15.65 0.50
CA GLY A 215 -18.30 -14.48 0.56
C GLY A 215 -17.73 -13.31 1.39
N ASP A 216 -16.48 -13.39 1.84
CA ASP A 216 -15.81 -12.34 2.59
C ASP A 216 -14.86 -11.49 1.73
N GLU A 217 -14.92 -11.63 0.39
CA GLU A 217 -14.00 -10.98 -0.55
C GLU A 217 -13.95 -9.46 -0.35
N SER A 218 -15.09 -8.81 -0.11
CA SER A 218 -15.13 -7.36 0.06
C SER A 218 -14.42 -6.91 1.34
N ILE A 219 -14.71 -7.52 2.49
CA ILE A 219 -14.07 -7.15 3.76
C ILE A 219 -12.59 -7.56 3.78
N ARG A 220 -12.23 -8.64 3.07
CA ARG A 220 -10.85 -9.07 2.85
C ARG A 220 -10.03 -7.99 2.14
N ASP A 221 -10.58 -7.40 1.07
CA ASP A 221 -9.92 -6.35 0.28
C ASP A 221 -9.62 -5.08 1.09
N ALA A 222 -10.33 -4.85 2.18
CA ALA A 222 -10.12 -3.69 3.05
C ALA A 222 -8.97 -3.85 4.04
N VAL A 223 -8.57 -5.08 4.37
CA VAL A 223 -7.55 -5.32 5.40
C VAL A 223 -6.15 -5.18 4.81
N CYS A 224 -5.27 -4.48 5.52
CA CYS A 224 -3.88 -4.27 5.14
C CYS A 224 -2.91 -4.67 6.26
N ARG A 225 -1.71 -5.09 5.86
CA ARG A 225 -0.55 -5.19 6.74
C ARG A 225 0.08 -3.80 6.86
N ILE A 226 0.41 -3.40 8.08
CA ILE A 226 1.06 -2.11 8.34
C ILE A 226 2.48 -2.37 8.83
N ILE A 227 3.47 -1.74 8.19
CA ILE A 227 4.85 -1.70 8.67
C ILE A 227 5.08 -0.32 9.28
N ILE A 228 5.38 -0.26 10.58
CA ILE A 228 5.52 0.96 11.35
C ILE A 228 7.00 1.24 11.58
N GLU A 229 7.46 2.46 11.26
CA GLU A 229 8.85 2.91 11.38
C GLU A 229 9.89 1.91 10.82
N GLY A 230 9.46 1.05 9.89
CA GLY A 230 10.31 0.04 9.26
C GLY A 230 10.70 -1.13 10.17
N THR A 231 10.17 -1.25 11.38
CA THR A 231 10.62 -2.23 12.39
C THR A 231 9.52 -3.12 12.95
N GLU A 232 8.28 -2.71 12.87
CA GLU A 232 7.15 -3.36 13.51
C GLU A 232 6.03 -3.64 12.52
N ILE A 233 5.26 -4.68 12.78
CA ILE A 233 4.11 -5.06 11.98
C ILE A 233 2.85 -5.09 12.83
N CYS A 234 1.79 -4.52 12.26
CA CYS A 234 0.41 -4.61 12.68
C CYS A 234 -0.52 -4.88 11.50
N SER A 235 -1.79 -5.01 11.80
CA SER A 235 -2.89 -5.07 10.84
C SER A 235 -3.75 -3.81 10.96
N GLY A 236 -4.49 -3.49 9.92
CA GLY A 236 -5.47 -2.41 9.93
C GLY A 236 -6.51 -2.62 8.85
N SER A 237 -7.52 -1.76 8.82
CA SER A 237 -8.58 -1.88 7.82
C SER A 237 -9.09 -0.52 7.34
N MET A 238 -9.33 -0.41 6.04
CA MET A 238 -10.01 0.75 5.45
C MET A 238 -11.45 0.83 5.94
N ILE A 239 -11.89 2.00 6.40
CA ILE A 239 -13.20 2.18 7.01
C ILE A 239 -13.99 3.31 6.33
N ASN A 240 -15.27 3.08 6.12
CA ASN A 240 -16.19 4.01 5.47
C ASN A 240 -16.68 5.10 6.43
N ASN A 241 -17.11 6.23 5.87
CA ASN A 241 -17.75 7.32 6.61
C ASN A 241 -19.13 7.66 6.01
N THR A 242 -19.95 8.38 6.76
CA THR A 242 -21.34 8.70 6.37
C THR A 242 -21.44 9.65 5.18
N ALA A 243 -20.39 10.40 4.84
CA ALA A 243 -20.36 11.23 3.64
C ALA A 243 -20.19 10.42 2.35
N LEU A 244 -19.73 9.16 2.47
CA LEU A 244 -19.43 8.28 1.32
C LEU A 244 -18.50 8.94 0.29
N ASP A 245 -17.57 9.75 0.79
CA ASP A 245 -16.68 10.61 -0.01
C ASP A 245 -15.38 9.91 -0.47
N GLY A 246 -15.20 8.65 -0.06
CA GLY A 246 -14.03 7.86 -0.45
C GLY A 246 -12.74 8.23 0.28
N ILE A 247 -12.77 9.04 1.33
CA ILE A 247 -11.57 9.34 2.13
C ILE A 247 -11.00 8.04 2.69
N PRO A 248 -9.70 7.73 2.43
CA PRO A 248 -9.10 6.45 2.77
C PRO A 248 -8.65 6.43 4.24
N TYR A 249 -9.59 6.34 5.15
CA TYR A 249 -9.29 6.13 6.57
C TYR A 249 -8.88 4.69 6.84
N ILE A 250 -7.88 4.50 7.70
CA ILE A 250 -7.48 3.19 8.26
C ILE A 250 -7.74 3.21 9.76
N LEU A 251 -8.46 2.22 10.25
CA LEU A 251 -8.58 1.94 11.68
C LEU A 251 -7.55 0.88 12.07
N THR A 252 -6.81 1.14 13.14
CA THR A 252 -5.85 0.21 13.76
C THR A 252 -5.80 0.43 15.28
N ALA A 253 -4.86 -0.20 15.98
CA ALA A 253 -4.66 -0.02 17.41
C ALA A 253 -3.73 1.17 17.71
N SER A 254 -3.89 1.85 18.87
CA SER A 254 -3.04 2.97 19.26
C SER A 254 -1.62 2.54 19.57
N HIS A 255 -1.41 1.33 20.08
CA HIS A 255 -0.06 0.82 20.29
C HIS A 255 0.68 0.47 18.99
N CYS A 256 -0.02 0.40 17.85
CA CYS A 256 0.58 0.28 16.52
C CYS A 256 0.99 1.66 15.99
N ILE A 257 0.07 2.60 15.96
CA ILE A 257 0.33 3.98 15.53
C ILE A 257 -0.11 4.92 16.65
N GLY A 258 0.84 5.33 17.47
CA GLY A 258 0.64 6.17 18.65
C GLY A 258 1.07 7.62 18.46
N SER A 259 1.55 8.00 17.27
CA SER A 259 2.02 9.36 16.99
C SER A 259 1.91 9.72 15.51
N GLU A 260 1.95 11.02 15.20
CA GLU A 260 2.03 11.51 13.83
C GLU A 260 3.27 11.00 13.11
N ILE A 261 4.43 10.95 13.78
CA ILE A 261 5.69 10.45 13.20
C ILE A 261 5.54 8.99 12.75
N GLN A 262 4.91 8.16 13.57
CA GLN A 262 4.62 6.77 13.20
C GLN A 262 3.64 6.67 12.05
N ALA A 263 2.60 7.53 12.01
CA ALA A 263 1.65 7.57 10.90
C ALA A 263 2.35 7.95 9.59
N GLU A 264 3.20 8.97 9.59
CA GLU A 264 3.93 9.45 8.42
C GLU A 264 4.96 8.43 7.89
N SER A 265 5.57 7.66 8.79
CA SER A 265 6.60 6.66 8.47
C SER A 265 6.06 5.23 8.37
N SER A 266 4.76 5.06 8.24
CA SER A 266 4.14 3.75 8.04
C SER A 266 3.99 3.40 6.56
N VAL A 267 4.10 2.09 6.25
CA VAL A 267 3.80 1.51 4.94
C VAL A 267 2.61 0.56 5.07
N PHE A 268 1.63 0.73 4.20
CA PHE A 268 0.39 -0.05 4.17
C PHE A 268 0.41 -0.99 2.97
N LEU A 269 0.45 -2.30 3.19
CA LEU A 269 0.42 -3.31 2.15
C LEU A 269 -0.99 -3.88 2.01
N PHE A 270 -1.56 -3.74 0.82
CA PHE A 270 -2.88 -4.25 0.46
C PHE A 270 -2.76 -5.58 -0.29
N ASN A 271 -3.78 -6.44 -0.10
CA ASN A 271 -3.92 -7.71 -0.80
C ASN A 271 -2.68 -8.62 -0.68
N TYR A 272 -1.96 -8.51 0.44
CA TYR A 272 -0.89 -9.45 0.78
C TYR A 272 -1.49 -10.77 1.25
N GLU A 273 -1.90 -11.58 0.30
CA GLU A 273 -2.64 -12.82 0.50
C GLU A 273 -2.29 -13.84 -0.59
N MET A 274 -2.54 -15.11 -0.36
CA MET A 274 -2.43 -16.10 -1.43
C MET A 274 -3.52 -15.89 -2.48
N PRO A 275 -3.23 -16.13 -3.75
CA PRO A 275 -4.24 -16.00 -4.81
C PRO A 275 -5.35 -17.06 -4.73
N TYR A 276 -5.09 -18.18 -4.06
CA TYR A 276 -6.04 -19.29 -3.90
C TYR A 276 -5.80 -20.05 -2.58
N CYS A 277 -6.78 -20.84 -2.14
CA CYS A 277 -6.61 -21.71 -0.99
C CYS A 277 -5.65 -22.85 -1.35
N SER A 278 -4.44 -22.80 -0.82
CA SER A 278 -3.49 -23.92 -0.89
C SER A 278 -2.80 -24.08 0.45
N PRO A 279 -3.30 -24.96 1.31
CA PRO A 279 -2.72 -25.16 2.64
C PRO A 279 -1.31 -25.75 2.59
N ASN A 280 -0.91 -26.33 1.46
CA ASN A 280 0.32 -27.11 1.33
C ASN A 280 1.33 -26.49 0.32
N ASN A 281 1.07 -25.31 -0.22
CA ASN A 281 2.02 -24.68 -1.15
C ASN A 281 2.63 -23.42 -0.53
N PRO A 282 3.80 -23.52 0.10
CA PRO A 282 4.50 -22.39 0.71
C PRO A 282 5.15 -21.44 -0.31
N SER A 283 5.11 -21.76 -1.61
CA SER A 283 5.87 -21.06 -2.65
C SER A 283 5.12 -19.93 -3.37
N THR A 284 3.84 -19.70 -3.07
CA THR A 284 3.08 -18.62 -3.66
C THR A 284 2.96 -17.46 -2.68
N ASP A 285 3.88 -16.52 -2.83
CA ASP A 285 3.92 -15.26 -2.11
C ASP A 285 2.69 -14.42 -2.39
N GLY A 286 2.21 -13.73 -1.37
CA GLY A 286 1.32 -12.61 -1.54
C GLY A 286 1.99 -11.52 -2.39
N ASP A 287 1.20 -10.75 -3.12
CA ASP A 287 1.72 -9.64 -3.91
C ASP A 287 2.14 -8.48 -3.00
N ILE A 288 3.45 -8.31 -2.79
CA ILE A 288 4.03 -7.20 -2.01
C ILE A 288 4.10 -5.88 -2.79
N LYS A 289 3.63 -5.83 -4.03
CA LYS A 289 3.73 -4.63 -4.89
C LYS A 289 2.64 -3.60 -4.63
N ARG A 290 1.61 -3.96 -3.84
CA ARG A 290 0.46 -3.09 -3.57
C ARG A 290 0.62 -2.36 -2.25
N SER A 291 1.55 -1.44 -2.18
CA SER A 291 1.87 -0.67 -0.98
C SER A 291 1.58 0.82 -1.13
N LEU A 292 1.30 1.49 -0.02
CA LEU A 292 1.21 2.94 0.09
C LEU A 292 2.04 3.40 1.29
N SER A 293 2.72 4.55 1.15
CA SER A 293 3.55 5.13 2.19
C SER A 293 2.90 6.36 2.81
N GLY A 294 2.97 6.42 4.10
CA GLY A 294 2.59 7.58 4.87
C GLY A 294 1.08 7.76 5.02
N SER A 295 0.75 8.29 6.15
CA SER A 295 -0.60 8.68 6.54
C SER A 295 -0.52 9.84 7.53
N SER A 296 -1.64 10.46 7.85
CA SER A 296 -1.75 11.46 8.91
C SER A 296 -2.69 10.95 10.01
N LEU A 297 -2.30 11.14 11.26
CA LEU A 297 -3.07 10.74 12.43
C LEU A 297 -4.31 11.65 12.57
N LYS A 298 -5.49 11.06 12.71
CA LYS A 298 -6.75 11.78 12.84
C LYS A 298 -7.36 11.69 14.23
N ALA A 299 -7.32 10.49 14.81
CA ALA A 299 -7.78 10.29 16.16
C ALA A 299 -7.01 9.16 16.83
N LEU A 300 -6.77 9.32 18.12
CA LEU A 300 -6.01 8.38 18.95
C LEU A 300 -6.57 8.39 20.36
N PHE A 301 -6.77 7.22 20.95
CA PHE A 301 -7.10 7.13 22.38
C PHE A 301 -6.63 5.81 23.00
N ASP A 302 -5.60 5.88 23.82
CA ASP A 302 -4.89 4.72 24.37
C ASP A 302 -5.74 3.86 25.29
N SER A 303 -6.59 4.47 26.15
CA SER A 303 -7.40 3.69 27.09
C SER A 303 -8.41 2.76 26.42
N ILE A 304 -8.82 3.04 25.17
CA ILE A 304 -9.66 2.16 24.34
C ILE A 304 -8.80 1.48 23.27
N ASN A 305 -7.58 1.95 23.08
CA ASN A 305 -6.59 1.40 22.18
C ASN A 305 -6.96 1.48 20.68
N PHE A 306 -7.41 2.63 20.22
CA PHE A 306 -7.62 2.84 18.79
C PHE A 306 -6.76 3.96 18.24
N ALA A 307 -6.38 3.84 16.98
CA ALA A 307 -5.85 4.90 16.13
C ALA A 307 -6.62 4.92 14.80
N LEU A 308 -6.99 6.12 14.36
CA LEU A 308 -7.54 6.38 13.03
C LEU A 308 -6.55 7.24 12.26
N VAL A 309 -6.08 6.76 11.14
CA VAL A 309 -5.22 7.52 10.23
C VAL A 309 -5.88 7.71 8.88
N ARG A 310 -5.48 8.74 8.16
CA ARG A 310 -5.85 8.96 6.76
C ARG A 310 -4.62 8.75 5.90
N LEU A 311 -4.70 7.85 4.94
CA LEU A 311 -3.61 7.63 3.97
C LEU A 311 -3.31 8.93 3.20
N ASN A 312 -2.05 9.17 2.92
CA ASN A 312 -1.61 10.31 2.12
C ASN A 312 -2.12 10.23 0.67
N ASN A 313 -2.31 9.00 0.18
CA ASN A 313 -2.76 8.72 -1.18
C ASN A 313 -3.98 7.80 -1.19
N ILE A 314 -4.84 7.99 -2.18
CA ILE A 314 -5.97 7.09 -2.42
C ILE A 314 -5.42 5.79 -3.04
N PRO A 315 -5.77 4.60 -2.49
CA PRO A 315 -5.34 3.34 -3.09
C PRO A 315 -5.85 3.22 -4.53
N PRO A 316 -4.99 2.83 -5.49
CA PRO A 316 -5.38 2.66 -6.89
C PRO A 316 -6.46 1.59 -7.09
N TYR A 317 -7.17 1.67 -8.21
CA TYR A 317 -8.24 0.72 -8.55
C TYR A 317 -7.80 -0.75 -8.48
N ASN A 318 -6.62 -1.08 -8.99
CA ASN A 318 -6.08 -2.45 -8.98
C ASN A 318 -5.74 -2.98 -7.58
N TYR A 319 -5.79 -2.14 -6.53
CA TYR A 319 -5.72 -2.57 -5.13
C TYR A 319 -7.08 -3.06 -4.63
N ARG A 320 -8.15 -2.89 -5.41
CA ARG A 320 -9.53 -3.25 -5.06
C ARG A 320 -9.96 -2.67 -3.70
N PRO A 321 -9.71 -1.38 -3.42
CA PRO A 321 -9.92 -0.81 -2.11
C PRO A 321 -11.39 -0.85 -1.72
N TYR A 322 -11.69 -1.52 -0.62
CA TYR A 322 -13.01 -1.59 -0.01
C TYR A 322 -13.02 -0.85 1.32
N LEU A 323 -13.93 0.09 1.48
CA LEU A 323 -14.19 0.80 2.73
C LEU A 323 -15.20 0.00 3.53
N ILE A 324 -14.78 -0.57 4.67
CA ILE A 324 -15.64 -1.42 5.50
C ILE A 324 -16.79 -0.62 6.09
N GLY A 325 -17.98 -1.20 6.06
CA GLY A 325 -19.10 -0.75 6.87
C GLY A 325 -18.90 -1.08 8.34
N TRP A 326 -19.59 -0.37 9.22
CA TRP A 326 -19.43 -0.51 10.65
C TRP A 326 -20.78 -0.55 11.39
N ASN A 327 -20.74 -1.11 12.61
CA ASN A 327 -21.85 -1.17 13.54
C ASN A 327 -21.38 -0.66 14.90
N ARG A 328 -21.89 0.51 15.35
CA ARG A 328 -21.56 1.11 16.64
C ARG A 328 -22.55 0.80 17.76
N ILE A 329 -23.47 -0.12 17.54
CA ILE A 329 -24.36 -0.59 18.60
C ILE A 329 -23.52 -1.43 19.58
N ASN A 330 -23.60 -1.09 20.88
CA ASN A 330 -22.85 -1.78 21.93
C ASN A 330 -23.53 -3.10 22.33
N THR A 331 -23.79 -3.95 21.34
CA THR A 331 -24.34 -5.31 21.53
C THR A 331 -23.28 -6.30 21.06
N ALA A 332 -23.02 -7.32 21.86
CA ALA A 332 -22.05 -8.35 21.53
C ALA A 332 -22.43 -9.04 20.20
N PRO A 333 -21.47 -9.20 19.27
CA PRO A 333 -21.71 -9.97 18.07
C PRO A 333 -22.01 -11.43 18.44
N ALA A 334 -23.02 -12.01 17.79
CA ALA A 334 -23.42 -13.41 18.02
C ALA A 334 -22.43 -14.41 17.41
N TYR A 335 -21.63 -13.95 16.48
CA TYR A 335 -20.60 -14.65 15.74
C TYR A 335 -19.54 -13.62 15.38
N SER A 336 -18.29 -14.00 15.38
CA SER A 336 -17.16 -13.10 15.11
C SER A 336 -16.19 -13.68 14.12
N SER A 337 -15.65 -12.85 13.25
CA SER A 337 -14.48 -13.18 12.44
C SER A 337 -13.45 -12.06 12.47
N CYS A 338 -12.18 -12.41 12.34
CA CYS A 338 -11.06 -11.47 12.24
C CYS A 338 -10.23 -11.82 11.01
N ILE A 339 -9.94 -10.81 10.18
CA ILE A 339 -9.00 -10.93 9.07
C ILE A 339 -7.75 -10.12 9.44
N HIS A 340 -6.57 -10.75 9.39
CA HIS A 340 -5.36 -10.17 9.98
C HIS A 340 -4.08 -10.75 9.35
N HIS A 341 -2.91 -10.22 9.78
CA HIS A 341 -1.58 -10.64 9.34
C HIS A 341 -0.73 -11.16 10.51
N PRO A 342 -0.99 -12.40 11.00
CA PRO A 342 -0.27 -12.98 12.12
C PRO A 342 1.20 -13.20 11.77
N LEU A 343 2.12 -12.78 12.66
CA LEU A 343 3.58 -12.78 12.46
C LEU A 343 4.01 -12.06 11.17
N GLY A 344 3.19 -11.13 10.69
CA GLY A 344 3.42 -10.45 9.42
C GLY A 344 3.23 -11.33 8.18
N ASP A 345 2.69 -12.53 8.33
CA ASP A 345 2.40 -13.48 7.26
C ASP A 345 1.31 -12.98 6.30
N ILE A 346 1.08 -13.70 5.24
CA ILE A 346 -0.05 -13.48 4.34
C ILE A 346 -1.36 -13.46 5.13
N LYS A 347 -2.35 -12.80 4.58
CA LYS A 347 -3.66 -12.59 5.21
C LYS A 347 -4.32 -13.90 5.64
N LYS A 348 -4.71 -13.97 6.90
CA LYS A 348 -5.37 -15.11 7.53
C LYS A 348 -6.75 -14.72 8.06
N VAL A 349 -7.55 -15.72 8.38
CA VAL A 349 -8.87 -15.58 8.99
C VAL A 349 -8.95 -16.40 10.28
N SER A 350 -9.52 -15.78 11.32
CA SER A 350 -9.91 -16.46 12.57
C SER A 350 -11.41 -16.30 12.79
N ILE A 351 -12.07 -17.36 13.30
CA ILE A 351 -13.52 -17.42 13.44
C ILE A 351 -13.89 -17.96 14.81
N ASP A 352 -14.86 -17.31 15.48
CA ASP A 352 -15.54 -17.76 16.67
C ASP A 352 -17.04 -17.80 16.39
N TRP A 353 -17.66 -18.96 16.48
CA TRP A 353 -19.10 -19.13 16.26
C TRP A 353 -19.96 -18.84 17.51
N LEU A 354 -19.32 -18.47 18.63
CA LEU A 354 -20.01 -18.12 19.84
C LEU A 354 -20.07 -16.60 20.02
N PRO A 355 -21.04 -16.09 20.80
CA PRO A 355 -21.11 -14.66 21.09
C PRO A 355 -19.87 -14.17 21.85
N ALA A 356 -19.29 -13.06 21.38
CA ALA A 356 -18.26 -12.38 22.12
C ALA A 356 -18.79 -11.88 23.48
N GLN A 357 -17.90 -11.71 24.44
CA GLN A 357 -18.25 -11.19 25.75
C GLN A 357 -17.70 -9.79 25.97
N THR A 358 -18.32 -9.03 26.87
CA THR A 358 -17.72 -7.79 27.37
C THR A 358 -16.58 -8.13 28.32
N GLY A 359 -15.42 -7.47 28.16
CA GLY A 359 -14.26 -7.68 29.00
C GLY A 359 -13.41 -6.43 29.20
N THR A 360 -12.48 -6.54 30.15
CA THR A 360 -11.42 -5.57 30.41
C THR A 360 -10.09 -6.20 30.00
N PHE A 361 -9.30 -5.53 29.16
CA PHE A 361 -8.04 -6.08 28.67
C PHE A 361 -7.01 -6.21 29.79
N SER A 362 -6.64 -5.09 30.40
CA SER A 362 -5.71 -5.05 31.53
C SER A 362 -5.84 -3.73 32.31
N SER A 363 -5.08 -3.56 33.40
CA SER A 363 -5.01 -2.28 34.11
C SER A 363 -4.49 -1.17 33.19
N GLY A 364 -5.06 0.03 33.31
CA GLY A 364 -4.76 1.17 32.41
C GLY A 364 -5.66 1.28 31.20
N TYR A 365 -6.39 0.22 30.84
CA TYR A 365 -7.39 0.25 29.79
C TYR A 365 -8.80 0.47 30.34
N GLN A 366 -9.70 0.96 29.45
CA GLN A 366 -11.10 1.23 29.82
C GLN A 366 -11.78 -0.04 30.34
N PRO A 367 -12.31 -0.06 31.58
CA PRO A 367 -13.08 -1.19 32.08
C PRO A 367 -14.29 -1.50 31.18
N ASN A 368 -14.48 -2.78 30.88
CA ASN A 368 -15.54 -3.27 29.97
C ASN A 368 -15.49 -2.65 28.57
N GLY A 369 -14.33 -2.10 28.18
CA GLY A 369 -14.09 -1.42 26.91
C GLY A 369 -13.83 -2.34 25.72
N PHE A 370 -13.86 -3.66 25.94
CA PHE A 370 -13.39 -4.62 24.94
C PHE A 370 -14.43 -5.72 24.70
N TRP A 371 -14.46 -6.22 23.46
CA TRP A 371 -15.02 -7.51 23.12
C TRP A 371 -13.98 -8.57 23.44
N LYS A 372 -14.36 -9.56 24.23
CA LYS A 372 -13.53 -10.71 24.58
C LYS A 372 -13.99 -11.91 23.78
N ILE A 373 -13.11 -12.46 22.98
CA ILE A 373 -13.24 -13.76 22.33
C ILE A 373 -12.76 -14.81 23.32
N LEU A 374 -13.66 -15.66 23.78
CA LEU A 374 -13.32 -16.67 24.77
C LEU A 374 -12.48 -17.77 24.15
N LYS A 375 -12.82 -18.17 22.93
CA LYS A 375 -12.14 -19.24 22.22
C LYS A 375 -12.36 -19.11 20.72
N TRP A 376 -11.29 -19.16 19.96
CA TRP A 376 -11.37 -19.30 18.51
C TRP A 376 -11.69 -20.75 18.13
N ASP A 377 -12.62 -20.96 17.22
CA ASP A 377 -12.93 -22.26 16.61
C ASP A 377 -12.02 -22.53 15.42
N ILE A 378 -11.65 -21.49 14.68
CA ILE A 378 -10.74 -21.53 13.53
C ILE A 378 -9.66 -20.46 13.70
N GLY A 379 -8.40 -20.86 13.52
CA GLY A 379 -7.28 -19.95 13.60
C GLY A 379 -7.07 -19.35 14.99
N VAL A 380 -6.19 -18.37 15.08
CA VAL A 380 -5.93 -17.56 16.27
C VAL A 380 -5.36 -16.22 15.83
N THR A 381 -5.29 -15.24 16.72
CA THR A 381 -4.46 -14.06 16.49
C THR A 381 -3.07 -14.26 17.09
N GLU A 382 -2.04 -13.77 16.40
CA GLU A 382 -0.63 -13.84 16.84
C GLU A 382 -0.02 -12.41 16.76
N PRO A 383 1.21 -12.18 17.25
CA PRO A 383 1.92 -10.91 17.02
C PRO A 383 1.86 -10.49 15.54
N GLY A 384 1.60 -9.20 15.26
CA GLY A 384 1.30 -8.69 13.92
C GLY A 384 -0.19 -8.58 13.59
N SER A 385 -1.04 -9.28 14.35
CA SER A 385 -2.50 -9.20 14.19
C SER A 385 -3.13 -7.95 14.83
N SER A 386 -2.40 -7.23 15.70
CA SER A 386 -2.85 -6.00 16.36
C SER A 386 -3.47 -5.02 15.37
N GLY A 387 -4.63 -4.44 15.72
CA GLY A 387 -5.39 -3.56 14.83
C GLY A 387 -6.24 -4.28 13.79
N GLY A 388 -6.14 -5.60 13.66
CA GLY A 388 -7.00 -6.40 12.78
C GLY A 388 -8.48 -6.24 13.12
N PRO A 389 -9.38 -6.03 12.14
CA PRO A 389 -10.80 -5.79 12.37
C PRO A 389 -11.52 -7.01 12.93
N LEU A 390 -12.43 -6.78 13.88
CA LEU A 390 -13.43 -7.75 14.30
C LEU A 390 -14.75 -7.47 13.57
N PHE A 391 -15.28 -8.46 12.89
CA PHE A 391 -16.55 -8.40 12.19
C PHE A 391 -17.64 -9.14 12.95
N ASP A 392 -18.85 -8.59 12.89
CA ASP A 392 -20.08 -9.27 13.33
C ASP A 392 -20.61 -10.21 12.24
N GLN A 393 -21.70 -10.91 12.54
CA GLN A 393 -22.39 -11.83 11.63
C GLN A 393 -22.90 -11.17 10.32
N ASN A 394 -22.95 -9.83 10.27
CA ASN A 394 -23.33 -9.05 9.10
C ASN A 394 -22.12 -8.48 8.34
N LYS A 395 -20.91 -8.92 8.68
CA LYS A 395 -19.65 -8.43 8.11
C LYS A 395 -19.43 -6.92 8.32
N GLN A 396 -20.02 -6.37 9.41
CA GLN A 396 -19.80 -5.00 9.84
C GLN A 396 -18.72 -4.97 10.92
N LEU A 397 -17.83 -3.99 10.82
CA LEU A 397 -16.77 -3.80 11.81
C LEU A 397 -17.39 -3.39 13.15
N VAL A 398 -17.06 -4.11 14.22
CA VAL A 398 -17.48 -3.85 15.61
C VAL A 398 -16.30 -3.64 16.57
N GLY A 399 -15.06 -3.83 16.09
CA GLY A 399 -13.86 -3.66 16.90
C GLY A 399 -12.58 -3.82 16.10
N ALA A 400 -11.45 -3.65 16.78
CA ALA A 400 -10.13 -3.95 16.27
C ALA A 400 -9.26 -4.59 17.36
N LEU A 401 -8.37 -5.49 17.00
CA LEU A 401 -7.58 -6.29 17.94
C LEU A 401 -6.65 -5.41 18.78
N THR A 402 -6.78 -5.53 20.09
CA THR A 402 -5.85 -4.98 21.06
C THR A 402 -4.76 -6.01 21.41
N GLY A 403 -5.14 -7.26 21.69
CA GLY A 403 -4.22 -8.29 22.10
C GLY A 403 -4.92 -9.46 22.76
N GLY A 404 -4.16 -10.30 23.43
CA GLY A 404 -4.67 -11.45 24.17
C GLY A 404 -3.65 -12.56 24.32
N SER A 405 -4.09 -13.69 24.87
CA SER A 405 -3.24 -14.83 25.15
C SER A 405 -3.43 -16.03 24.20
N ALA A 406 -4.27 -15.87 23.17
CA ALA A 406 -4.53 -16.96 22.24
C ALA A 406 -3.25 -17.40 21.50
N THR A 407 -3.09 -18.70 21.39
CA THR A 407 -2.05 -19.40 20.61
C THR A 407 -2.68 -20.60 19.91
N CYS A 408 -1.99 -21.22 18.94
CA CYS A 408 -2.51 -22.43 18.28
C CYS A 408 -2.82 -23.57 19.27
N ASN A 409 -2.05 -23.66 20.36
CA ASN A 409 -2.26 -24.71 21.39
C ASN A 409 -3.34 -24.33 22.39
N LEU A 410 -3.56 -23.02 22.61
CA LEU A 410 -4.57 -22.50 23.55
C LEU A 410 -5.27 -21.31 22.89
N PRO A 411 -6.27 -21.52 22.01
CA PRO A 411 -6.90 -20.48 21.19
C PRO A 411 -7.91 -19.64 21.98
N THR A 412 -7.49 -19.07 23.12
CA THR A 412 -8.42 -18.43 24.07
C THR A 412 -7.97 -17.04 24.48
N ASN A 413 -8.94 -16.20 24.86
CA ASN A 413 -8.76 -14.91 25.51
C ASN A 413 -8.08 -13.83 24.65
N ASP A 414 -8.65 -13.54 23.49
CA ASP A 414 -8.31 -12.35 22.72
C ASP A 414 -9.31 -11.19 22.97
N TYR A 415 -8.81 -9.97 22.89
CA TYR A 415 -9.55 -8.76 23.21
C TYR A 415 -9.49 -7.77 22.07
N PHE A 416 -10.67 -7.28 21.68
CA PHE A 416 -10.85 -6.29 20.63
C PHE A 416 -11.47 -5.04 21.22
N LEU A 417 -10.93 -3.86 20.95
CA LEU A 417 -11.57 -2.61 21.33
C LEU A 417 -13.03 -2.59 20.86
N LYS A 418 -13.94 -2.02 21.65
CA LYS A 418 -15.33 -1.81 21.25
C LYS A 418 -15.43 -0.56 20.38
N PHE A 419 -15.78 -0.74 19.10
CA PHE A 419 -16.02 0.37 18.19
C PHE A 419 -17.07 1.36 18.73
N ALA A 420 -18.09 0.85 19.41
CA ALA A 420 -19.12 1.66 20.06
C ALA A 420 -18.55 2.67 21.08
N LEU A 421 -17.52 2.29 21.83
CA LEU A 421 -16.87 3.19 22.80
C LEU A 421 -15.85 4.11 22.13
N ALA A 422 -15.16 3.67 21.10
CA ALA A 422 -14.27 4.51 20.32
C ALA A 422 -15.02 5.62 19.57
N TRP A 423 -16.35 5.48 19.42
CA TRP A 423 -17.19 6.40 18.65
C TRP A 423 -17.21 7.82 19.20
N ASP A 424 -17.66 8.02 20.44
CA ASP A 424 -17.79 9.33 21.07
C ASP A 424 -17.67 9.32 22.62
N TYR A 425 -17.00 8.31 23.16
CA TYR A 425 -16.70 8.25 24.60
C TYR A 425 -15.93 9.49 25.07
N ARG A 426 -15.01 9.99 24.27
CA ARG A 426 -14.38 11.29 24.45
C ARG A 426 -15.01 12.30 23.50
N LYS A 427 -14.96 13.59 23.88
CA LYS A 427 -15.57 14.67 23.09
C LYS A 427 -14.59 15.42 22.20
N GLU A 428 -13.28 15.28 22.51
CA GLU A 428 -12.22 15.88 21.72
C GLU A 428 -12.13 15.20 20.35
N THR A 429 -12.13 15.99 19.26
CA THR A 429 -12.10 15.50 17.88
C THR A 429 -10.98 14.49 17.62
N GLY A 430 -9.79 14.72 18.18
CA GLY A 430 -8.66 13.80 18.07
C GLY A 430 -8.72 12.55 18.93
N LYS A 431 -9.80 12.35 19.73
CA LYS A 431 -9.98 11.21 20.64
C LYS A 431 -11.29 10.46 20.42
N GLN A 432 -11.93 10.63 19.26
CA GLN A 432 -13.18 9.98 18.91
C GLN A 432 -13.24 9.66 17.42
N LEU A 433 -13.95 8.60 17.05
CA LEU A 433 -14.16 8.23 15.66
C LEU A 433 -15.29 9.03 15.00
N LYS A 434 -16.29 9.43 15.76
CA LYS A 434 -17.49 10.12 15.27
C LYS A 434 -17.16 11.35 14.41
N ALA A 435 -16.23 12.18 14.85
CA ALA A 435 -15.86 13.40 14.14
C ALA A 435 -15.35 13.15 12.69
N TRP A 436 -14.84 11.96 12.43
CA TRP A 436 -14.25 11.57 11.15
C TRP A 436 -15.15 10.63 10.34
N LEU A 437 -15.88 9.73 11.04
CA LEU A 437 -16.69 8.71 10.38
C LEU A 437 -18.17 9.09 10.26
N ASP A 438 -18.61 10.16 10.94
CA ASP A 438 -19.94 10.78 10.76
C ASP A 438 -19.84 12.30 10.58
N PRO A 439 -19.11 12.79 9.57
CA PRO A 439 -18.92 14.22 9.33
C PRO A 439 -20.24 14.96 9.02
N LEU A 440 -21.24 14.23 8.56
CA LEU A 440 -22.58 14.77 8.29
C LEU A 440 -23.48 14.84 9.54
N ASN A 441 -22.97 14.35 10.69
CA ASN A 441 -23.73 14.22 11.94
C ASN A 441 -25.10 13.52 11.72
N SER A 442 -25.09 12.48 10.91
CA SER A 442 -26.28 11.72 10.49
C SER A 442 -26.93 10.95 11.65
N GLY A 443 -26.15 10.68 12.71
CA GLY A 443 -26.58 9.83 13.83
C GLY A 443 -26.65 8.34 13.48
N ALA A 444 -26.17 7.93 12.33
CA ALA A 444 -26.20 6.54 11.89
C ALA A 444 -25.58 5.60 12.94
N SER A 445 -26.28 4.52 13.28
CA SER A 445 -25.79 3.46 14.16
C SER A 445 -25.06 2.35 13.41
N LYS A 446 -25.30 2.25 12.10
CA LYS A 446 -24.68 1.30 11.17
C LYS A 446 -24.43 1.97 9.84
N LEU A 447 -23.40 1.53 9.16
CA LEU A 447 -23.08 1.94 7.80
C LEU A 447 -22.70 0.70 6.99
N THR A 448 -23.12 0.63 5.74
CA THR A 448 -22.67 -0.41 4.80
C THR A 448 -21.30 -0.08 4.23
N GLY A 449 -20.52 -1.11 3.92
CA GLY A 449 -19.27 -0.92 3.21
C GLY A 449 -19.50 -0.66 1.72
N MET A 450 -18.44 -0.15 1.07
CA MET A 450 -18.45 0.10 -0.37
C MET A 450 -17.05 -0.06 -0.97
N TYR A 451 -16.97 -0.51 -2.21
CA TYR A 451 -15.74 -0.34 -2.96
C TYR A 451 -15.52 1.12 -3.29
N LEU A 452 -14.30 1.60 -3.12
CA LEU A 452 -13.95 3.01 -3.33
C LEU A 452 -14.34 3.50 -4.74
N TYR A 453 -14.24 2.63 -5.71
CA TYR A 453 -14.56 2.91 -7.12
C TYR A 453 -15.94 2.34 -7.55
N SER A 454 -16.81 1.98 -6.59
CA SER A 454 -18.19 1.55 -6.86
C SER A 454 -19.17 2.63 -6.38
N GLY A 455 -20.06 3.05 -7.22
CA GLY A 455 -21.15 3.97 -6.86
C GLY A 455 -21.32 5.11 -7.86
N LYS A 456 -20.72 6.25 -7.66
CA LYS A 456 -20.77 7.36 -8.63
C LYS A 456 -19.72 7.23 -9.74
N MET A 457 -18.70 6.42 -9.54
CA MET A 457 -17.68 6.09 -10.53
C MET A 457 -17.70 4.59 -10.79
N LEU A 458 -18.71 4.15 -11.54
CA LEU A 458 -18.77 2.80 -12.09
C LEU A 458 -17.74 2.65 -13.22
N CYS A 459 -16.47 2.70 -12.88
CA CYS A 459 -15.45 2.22 -13.78
C CYS A 459 -15.34 0.70 -13.61
N LYS A 460 -16.23 -0.03 -14.27
CA LYS A 460 -15.90 -1.42 -14.57
C LYS A 460 -14.79 -1.39 -15.61
N PRO A 461 -13.71 -2.20 -15.44
CA PRO A 461 -12.79 -2.40 -16.53
C PRO A 461 -13.58 -2.87 -17.74
N VAL A 462 -13.49 -2.10 -18.82
CA VAL A 462 -14.06 -2.51 -20.11
C VAL A 462 -12.88 -3.06 -20.89
N THR A 463 -13.00 -4.30 -21.33
CA THR A 463 -11.96 -4.97 -22.10
C THR A 463 -12.59 -5.72 -23.26
N ASN A 464 -11.89 -5.77 -24.38
CA ASN A 464 -12.23 -6.63 -25.50
C ASN A 464 -11.75 -8.07 -25.29
N PHE A 465 -10.98 -8.33 -24.21
CA PHE A 465 -10.54 -9.69 -23.84
C PHE A 465 -11.65 -10.44 -23.10
N LYS A 466 -11.73 -11.73 -23.34
CA LYS A 466 -12.56 -12.68 -22.58
C LYS A 466 -11.69 -13.38 -21.53
N ASP A 467 -12.28 -13.87 -20.46
CA ASP A 467 -11.58 -14.51 -19.34
C ASP A 467 -10.67 -15.69 -19.76
N ASN A 468 -10.98 -16.32 -20.89
CA ASN A 468 -10.22 -17.46 -21.42
C ASN A 468 -9.31 -17.12 -22.61
N ASP A 469 -9.17 -15.84 -22.97
CA ASP A 469 -8.31 -15.46 -24.09
C ASP A 469 -6.83 -15.66 -23.70
N THR A 470 -6.08 -16.29 -24.59
CA THR A 470 -4.63 -16.44 -24.45
C THR A 470 -3.94 -15.21 -25.01
N HIS A 471 -3.00 -14.68 -24.25
CA HIS A 471 -2.21 -13.53 -24.67
C HIS A 471 -0.85 -13.99 -25.20
N ALA A 472 -0.48 -13.51 -26.38
CA ALA A 472 0.83 -13.76 -26.97
C ALA A 472 1.40 -12.48 -27.59
N ALA A 473 2.69 -12.24 -27.35
CA ALA A 473 3.42 -11.22 -28.07
C ALA A 473 3.70 -11.68 -29.51
N ILE A 474 2.97 -11.15 -30.48
CA ILE A 474 3.13 -11.51 -31.89
C ILE A 474 4.35 -10.78 -32.46
N GLN A 475 5.38 -11.54 -32.82
CA GLN A 475 6.58 -11.00 -33.43
C GLN A 475 6.43 -10.91 -34.95
N ILE A 476 6.72 -9.74 -35.52
CA ILE A 476 6.80 -9.54 -36.96
C ILE A 476 8.13 -10.08 -37.46
N THR A 477 8.08 -11.01 -38.41
CA THR A 477 9.28 -11.59 -39.05
C THR A 477 9.20 -11.46 -40.56
N ASN A 478 10.33 -11.32 -41.19
CA ASN A 478 10.47 -11.48 -42.65
C ASN A 478 11.56 -12.53 -42.89
N GLY A 479 11.15 -13.74 -43.16
CA GLY A 479 12.04 -14.90 -43.14
C GLY A 479 12.65 -15.10 -41.75
N LEU A 480 13.98 -15.20 -41.66
CA LEU A 480 14.72 -15.36 -40.39
C LEU A 480 14.94 -14.03 -39.64
N THR A 481 14.61 -12.89 -40.24
CA THR A 481 14.87 -11.58 -39.66
C THR A 481 13.70 -11.12 -38.77
N LYS A 482 13.98 -10.86 -37.52
CA LYS A 482 13.00 -10.29 -36.57
C LYS A 482 12.83 -8.80 -36.82
N LYS A 483 11.61 -8.33 -37.07
CA LYS A 483 11.27 -6.93 -37.39
C LYS A 483 10.61 -6.18 -36.23
N GLY A 484 10.48 -6.80 -35.05
CA GLY A 484 9.82 -6.22 -33.89
C GLY A 484 8.51 -6.92 -33.56
N TYR A 485 7.63 -6.24 -32.84
CA TYR A 485 6.35 -6.79 -32.38
C TYR A 485 5.18 -6.05 -33.04
N TYR A 486 4.06 -6.73 -33.27
CA TYR A 486 2.89 -6.16 -33.94
C TYR A 486 2.33 -4.96 -33.16
N SER A 487 2.12 -5.10 -31.84
CA SER A 487 1.69 -4.01 -30.97
C SER A 487 2.87 -3.55 -30.08
N GLY A 488 3.83 -2.85 -30.69
CA GLY A 488 5.01 -2.39 -29.97
C GLY A 488 6.09 -1.86 -30.92
N SER A 489 7.32 -1.84 -30.46
CA SER A 489 8.45 -1.38 -31.26
C SER A 489 8.71 -2.33 -32.43
N ASN A 490 8.62 -1.79 -33.66
CA ASN A 490 8.88 -2.54 -34.90
C ASN A 490 9.58 -1.67 -35.96
N LEU A 491 10.16 -2.35 -36.95
CA LEU A 491 10.84 -1.70 -38.07
C LEU A 491 9.92 -1.55 -39.30
N VAL A 492 8.62 -1.82 -39.16
CA VAL A 492 7.63 -1.74 -40.25
C VAL A 492 6.92 -0.39 -40.27
N GLY A 493 7.11 0.43 -39.23
CA GLY A 493 6.62 1.80 -39.15
C GLY A 493 5.27 1.95 -38.45
N PHE A 494 4.75 0.91 -37.80
CA PHE A 494 3.57 1.06 -36.94
C PHE A 494 3.95 1.82 -35.67
N THR A 495 3.36 2.99 -35.47
CA THR A 495 3.64 3.89 -34.34
C THR A 495 2.45 4.07 -33.41
N GLU A 496 1.24 3.72 -33.88
CA GLU A 496 -0.01 3.92 -33.17
C GLU A 496 -0.89 2.67 -33.26
N PHE A 497 -1.58 2.36 -32.17
CA PHE A 497 -2.52 1.25 -32.04
C PHE A 497 -3.75 1.77 -31.32
N ALA A 498 -4.93 1.43 -31.81
CA ALA A 498 -6.19 1.85 -31.22
C ALA A 498 -7.10 0.66 -30.95
N GLU A 499 -7.78 0.72 -29.83
CA GLU A 499 -8.85 -0.19 -29.45
C GLU A 499 -10.16 0.61 -29.32
N GLN A 500 -11.25 0.09 -29.88
CA GLN A 500 -12.57 0.71 -29.79
C GLN A 500 -13.40 0.03 -28.71
N TYR A 501 -13.96 0.84 -27.82
CA TYR A 501 -14.91 0.40 -26.81
C TYR A 501 -16.28 1.06 -27.05
N LYS A 502 -17.36 0.27 -26.91
CA LYS A 502 -18.73 0.77 -27.04
C LYS A 502 -19.39 0.83 -25.68
N PHE A 503 -19.85 2.00 -25.31
CA PHE A 503 -20.57 2.23 -24.07
C PHE A 503 -22.06 2.45 -24.33
N SER A 504 -22.91 1.82 -23.52
CA SER A 504 -24.37 1.96 -23.62
C SER A 504 -24.91 3.19 -22.87
N LYS A 505 -24.07 3.85 -22.09
CA LYS A 505 -24.40 5.05 -21.29
C LYS A 505 -23.22 6.02 -21.33
N ASN A 506 -23.49 7.30 -21.04
CA ASN A 506 -22.43 8.26 -20.79
C ASN A 506 -21.58 7.79 -19.61
N CYS A 507 -20.28 7.77 -19.78
CA CYS A 507 -19.32 7.36 -18.77
C CYS A 507 -18.10 8.28 -18.83
N GLU A 508 -17.39 8.39 -17.71
CA GLU A 508 -16.09 9.03 -17.64
C GLU A 508 -15.01 7.95 -17.69
N VAL A 509 -13.98 8.14 -18.50
CA VAL A 509 -12.81 7.27 -18.53
C VAL A 509 -11.79 7.79 -17.52
N GLN A 510 -11.55 7.03 -16.46
CA GLN A 510 -10.66 7.42 -15.36
C GLN A 510 -9.19 7.05 -15.60
N GLY A 511 -8.93 6.17 -16.54
CA GLY A 511 -7.61 5.68 -16.85
C GLY A 511 -7.63 4.50 -17.80
N VAL A 512 -6.48 3.94 -18.08
CA VAL A 512 -6.30 2.79 -18.95
C VAL A 512 -5.35 1.77 -18.33
N SER A 513 -5.65 0.49 -18.51
CA SER A 513 -4.74 -0.60 -18.19
C SER A 513 -4.05 -1.11 -19.44
N LEU A 514 -2.72 -1.02 -19.48
CA LEU A 514 -1.91 -1.50 -20.59
C LEU A 514 -1.22 -2.82 -20.22
N GLY A 515 -1.48 -3.87 -20.98
CA GLY A 515 -0.74 -5.12 -20.91
C GLY A 515 0.63 -4.94 -21.57
N ILE A 516 1.70 -5.00 -20.82
CA ILE A 516 3.07 -4.84 -21.32
C ILE A 516 3.80 -6.17 -21.17
N ALA A 517 4.04 -6.87 -22.28
CA ALA A 517 4.81 -8.11 -22.26
C ALA A 517 6.29 -7.87 -21.97
N LYS A 518 6.89 -6.84 -22.56
CA LYS A 518 8.31 -6.50 -22.34
C LYS A 518 8.60 -5.05 -22.66
N VAL A 519 9.26 -4.37 -21.72
CA VAL A 519 9.89 -3.08 -21.94
C VAL A 519 11.38 -3.31 -22.16
N LYS A 520 11.89 -2.88 -23.31
CA LYS A 520 13.33 -2.73 -23.54
C LYS A 520 13.62 -1.28 -23.82
N THR A 521 14.38 -0.65 -22.96
CA THR A 521 14.92 0.69 -23.22
C THR A 521 16.29 0.56 -23.83
N ASN A 522 16.53 1.30 -24.90
CA ASN A 522 17.90 1.55 -25.33
C ASN A 522 18.54 2.48 -24.28
N PRO A 523 19.71 2.18 -23.71
CA PRO A 523 20.39 3.06 -22.78
C PRO A 523 20.61 4.49 -23.31
N LEU A 524 20.62 4.64 -24.65
CA LEU A 524 20.75 5.94 -25.33
C LEU A 524 19.42 6.69 -25.47
N ASN A 525 18.25 6.06 -25.16
CA ASN A 525 16.92 6.65 -25.30
C ASN A 525 16.04 6.34 -24.07
N ALA A 526 16.57 6.61 -22.88
CA ALA A 526 15.82 6.45 -21.61
C ALA A 526 14.54 7.31 -21.53
N SER A 527 14.42 8.29 -22.42
CA SER A 527 13.29 9.22 -22.55
C SER A 527 12.21 8.77 -23.54
N SER A 528 12.24 7.53 -24.05
CA SER A 528 11.17 7.01 -24.91
C SER A 528 9.82 7.11 -24.20
N LEU A 529 8.85 7.71 -24.87
CA LEU A 529 7.51 7.98 -24.32
C LEU A 529 6.48 7.07 -24.98
N ILE A 530 5.53 6.59 -24.18
CA ILE A 530 4.25 6.05 -24.66
C ILE A 530 3.20 7.16 -24.53
N GLY A 531 2.56 7.53 -25.63
CA GLY A 531 1.40 8.41 -25.63
C GLY A 531 0.12 7.60 -25.43
N VAL A 532 -0.72 8.03 -24.52
CA VAL A 532 -2.10 7.54 -24.39
C VAL A 532 -3.02 8.65 -24.83
N GLN A 533 -3.90 8.33 -25.77
CA GLN A 533 -4.88 9.25 -26.30
C GLN A 533 -6.28 8.62 -26.23
N VAL A 534 -7.27 9.40 -25.84
CA VAL A 534 -8.67 8.99 -25.84
C VAL A 534 -9.41 9.84 -26.86
N TYR A 535 -10.13 9.18 -27.73
CA TYR A 535 -10.95 9.82 -28.76
C TYR A 535 -12.41 9.44 -28.58
N SER A 536 -13.32 10.35 -28.88
CA SER A 536 -14.69 9.99 -29.23
C SER A 536 -14.81 9.76 -30.75
N GLY A 537 -15.76 8.90 -31.14
CA GLY A 537 -16.04 8.60 -32.54
C GLY A 537 -16.91 7.37 -32.66
N VAL A 538 -17.52 7.16 -33.83
CA VAL A 538 -18.45 6.03 -34.06
C VAL A 538 -17.75 4.83 -34.68
N ASN A 539 -16.96 5.02 -35.71
CA ASN A 539 -16.25 3.95 -36.41
C ASN A 539 -14.74 4.20 -36.53
N GLN A 540 -14.33 5.40 -36.22
CA GLN A 540 -12.93 5.84 -36.23
C GLN A 540 -12.73 6.92 -35.15
N PRO A 541 -11.50 7.17 -34.72
CA PRO A 541 -11.19 8.31 -33.87
C PRO A 541 -11.56 9.63 -34.54
N GLU A 542 -12.42 10.43 -33.92
CA GLU A 542 -12.92 11.71 -34.52
C GLU A 542 -12.47 12.91 -33.68
N THR A 543 -12.78 12.93 -32.39
CA THR A 543 -12.45 14.04 -31.52
C THR A 543 -11.51 13.58 -30.42
N LEU A 544 -10.33 14.19 -30.34
CA LEU A 544 -9.38 13.96 -29.24
C LEU A 544 -9.94 14.54 -27.96
N LEU A 545 -10.17 13.68 -26.96
CA LEU A 545 -10.68 14.04 -25.66
C LEU A 545 -9.56 14.17 -24.63
N TYR A 546 -8.52 13.33 -24.74
CA TYR A 546 -7.43 13.28 -23.80
C TYR A 546 -6.13 12.86 -24.48
N THR A 547 -5.01 13.42 -24.00
CA THR A 547 -3.67 12.99 -24.41
C THR A 547 -2.70 13.17 -23.25
N GLU A 548 -1.93 12.13 -22.96
CA GLU A 548 -0.84 12.17 -21.99
C GLU A 548 0.32 11.28 -22.46
N LYS A 549 1.54 11.68 -22.12
CA LYS A 549 2.75 10.94 -22.48
C LYS A 549 3.43 10.42 -21.21
N PHE A 550 3.81 9.17 -21.24
CA PHE A 550 4.43 8.46 -20.13
C PHE A 550 5.79 7.94 -20.53
N VAL A 551 6.77 8.10 -19.65
CA VAL A 551 8.10 7.52 -19.87
C VAL A 551 7.98 5.99 -19.86
N ILE A 552 8.52 5.34 -20.89
CA ILE A 552 8.40 3.89 -21.08
C ILE A 552 8.94 3.07 -19.89
N ASN A 553 9.91 3.61 -19.17
CA ASN A 553 10.54 2.98 -18.01
C ASN A 553 9.63 2.79 -16.79
N ARG A 554 8.46 3.46 -16.76
CA ARG A 554 7.49 3.31 -15.66
C ARG A 554 6.72 2.00 -15.69
N PHE A 555 6.78 1.25 -16.80
CA PHE A 555 5.95 0.07 -16.99
C PHE A 555 6.68 -1.21 -16.55
N TYR A 556 5.92 -2.09 -15.91
CA TYR A 556 6.37 -3.43 -15.53
C TYR A 556 6.24 -4.40 -16.70
N ASN A 557 7.22 -5.29 -16.85
CA ASN A 557 7.17 -6.39 -17.81
C ASN A 557 6.16 -7.45 -17.36
N ASP A 558 5.55 -8.13 -18.33
CA ASP A 558 4.59 -9.21 -18.12
C ASP A 558 3.47 -8.87 -17.13
N ALA A 559 3.00 -7.62 -17.20
CA ALA A 559 2.01 -7.09 -16.28
C ALA A 559 1.00 -6.16 -16.94
N MET A 560 -0.18 -6.10 -16.36
CA MET A 560 -1.15 -5.04 -16.63
C MET A 560 -0.74 -3.80 -15.83
N ASN A 561 -0.42 -2.73 -16.54
CA ASN A 561 0.00 -1.47 -15.97
C ASN A 561 -1.17 -0.48 -16.02
N TYR A 562 -1.72 -0.12 -14.88
CA TYR A 562 -2.78 0.87 -14.81
C TYR A 562 -2.21 2.29 -14.85
N ILE A 563 -2.76 3.11 -15.72
CA ILE A 563 -2.48 4.54 -15.85
C ILE A 563 -3.74 5.28 -15.46
N SER A 564 -3.70 5.99 -14.35
CA SER A 564 -4.77 6.91 -13.95
C SER A 564 -4.60 8.23 -14.70
N PHE A 565 -5.67 8.75 -15.27
CA PHE A 565 -5.65 10.05 -15.92
C PHE A 565 -5.67 11.17 -14.88
N GLN A 566 -4.95 12.25 -15.15
CA GLN A 566 -4.95 13.43 -14.27
C GLN A 566 -6.34 14.07 -14.19
N THR A 567 -7.08 14.01 -15.29
CA THR A 567 -8.46 14.46 -15.37
C THR A 567 -9.27 13.36 -16.06
N PRO A 568 -10.36 12.89 -15.45
CA PRO A 568 -11.30 11.97 -16.11
C PRO A 568 -11.85 12.54 -17.41
N VAL A 569 -12.11 11.68 -18.37
CA VAL A 569 -12.54 12.06 -19.73
C VAL A 569 -13.96 11.61 -20.01
#